data_24166f82d8d9dbb2ce3e57185aa07920
#
_entry.id   24166f82d8d9dbb2ce3e57185aa07920
#
_cell.length_a   1.000
_cell.length_b   1.000
_cell.length_c   1.000
_cell.angle_alpha   90.00
_cell.angle_beta   90.00
_cell.angle_gamma   90.00
#
_symmetry.space_group_name_H-M   'P 1'
#
loop_
_entity.id
_entity.type
_entity.pdbx_description
1 polymer ?
#
loop_
_entity_poly.entity_id
_entity_poly.type
_entity_poly.pdbx_seq_one_letter_code
_entity_poly.pdbx_strand_id
1 'polypeptide(L)'
;MVDRYSEAPEWGAEFLERGRRFEARAEEEIVAGLNSGRLGVRARGLYLGIGQSLSLLTVAASCGHGCRSTDHLFENISRRFVNFALAALRLACRGYYDESVALIRNASEILNLLQLFCADPSTKAGWSTLSERDRRREFTPVKVRLRLEEYGHSPLIDEHAYAMLCEAGVHLSPDSARQSHDLEGERVYVGPYPSVPAVILVLSELAYVIAHGLSFVGQLLDMSQEYSAASEKAMAELL
;
A
#
# COMPACT_ATOMS: atom_id res chain seq x y z
N MET A 1 -18.17 15.29 36.39
CA MET A 1 -18.19 15.49 34.92
C MET A 1 -17.16 16.57 34.65
N VAL A 2 -15.93 16.21 34.21
CA VAL A 2 -14.90 17.18 33.88
C VAL A 2 -15.34 17.81 32.56
N ASP A 3 -15.43 19.14 32.56
CA ASP A 3 -15.75 19.91 31.36
C ASP A 3 -14.60 19.76 30.36
N ARG A 4 -14.74 18.81 29.44
CA ARG A 4 -13.72 18.46 28.43
C ARG A 4 -13.59 19.52 27.32
N TYR A 5 -14.39 20.58 27.38
CA TYR A 5 -14.44 21.64 26.35
C TYR A 5 -13.95 22.98 26.88
N SER A 6 -13.33 23.01 28.07
CA SER A 6 -12.85 24.27 28.68
C SER A 6 -11.48 24.72 28.21
N GLU A 7 -10.74 23.89 27.48
CA GLU A 7 -9.44 24.28 26.94
C GLU A 7 -9.60 25.04 25.64
N ALA A 8 -9.00 26.21 25.54
CA ALA A 8 -8.96 26.98 24.31
C ALA A 8 -8.25 26.15 23.22
N PRO A 9 -8.72 26.22 21.95
CA PRO A 9 -8.05 25.50 20.86
C PRO A 9 -6.60 26.00 20.73
N GLU A 10 -5.69 25.04 20.56
CA GLU A 10 -4.29 25.35 20.29
C GLU A 10 -4.14 26.17 19.00
N TRP A 11 -3.17 27.06 18.98
CA TRP A 11 -2.80 27.75 17.75
C TRP A 11 -2.24 26.75 16.72
N GLY A 12 -2.52 26.99 15.44
CA GLY A 12 -2.21 26.03 14.38
C GLY A 12 -0.76 25.56 14.35
N ALA A 13 0.22 26.42 14.65
CA ALA A 13 1.64 26.04 14.70
C ALA A 13 1.94 25.06 15.86
N GLU A 14 1.37 25.29 17.04
CA GLU A 14 1.53 24.44 18.21
C GLU A 14 0.89 23.07 18.00
N PHE A 15 -0.31 23.06 17.42
CA PHE A 15 -1.02 21.83 17.04
C PHE A 15 -0.18 20.97 16.07
N LEU A 16 0.35 21.58 15.00
CA LEU A 16 1.18 20.89 14.03
C LEU A 16 2.49 20.37 14.61
N GLU A 17 3.12 21.13 15.52
CA GLU A 17 4.34 20.71 16.19
C GLU A 17 4.09 19.57 17.18
N ARG A 18 2.95 19.60 17.88
CA ARG A 18 2.52 18.50 18.74
C ARG A 18 2.26 17.24 17.91
N GLY A 19 1.60 17.36 16.76
CA GLY A 19 1.38 16.27 15.83
C GLY A 19 2.69 15.59 15.41
N ARG A 20 3.69 16.37 15.00
CA ARG A 20 5.02 15.85 14.64
C ARG A 20 5.70 15.09 15.78
N ARG A 21 5.58 15.59 17.01
CA ARG A 21 6.14 14.90 18.19
C ARG A 21 5.44 13.57 18.48
N PHE A 22 4.12 13.51 18.29
CA PHE A 22 3.39 12.27 18.45
C PHE A 22 3.73 11.25 17.35
N GLU A 23 3.88 11.69 16.11
CA GLU A 23 4.35 10.83 15.01
C GLU A 23 5.74 10.25 15.29
N ALA A 24 6.68 11.08 15.71
CA ALA A 24 8.04 10.64 16.04
C ALA A 24 8.04 9.62 17.19
N ARG A 25 7.26 9.87 18.23
CA ARG A 25 7.13 8.94 19.36
C ARG A 25 6.48 7.63 18.94
N ALA A 26 5.42 7.66 18.13
CA ALA A 26 4.77 6.44 17.61
C ALA A 26 5.75 5.62 16.76
N GLU A 27 6.53 6.26 15.89
CA GLU A 27 7.57 5.62 15.09
C GLU A 27 8.65 4.97 15.97
N GLU A 28 9.14 5.66 17.01
CA GLU A 28 10.10 5.10 17.97
C GLU A 28 9.54 3.88 18.71
N GLU A 29 8.31 3.94 19.20
CA GLU A 29 7.67 2.84 19.92
C GLU A 29 7.41 1.62 19.00
N ILE A 30 6.97 1.86 17.76
CA ILE A 30 6.78 0.80 16.76
C ILE A 30 8.12 0.16 16.40
N VAL A 31 9.16 0.95 16.10
CA VAL A 31 10.49 0.42 15.77
C VAL A 31 11.08 -0.37 16.95
N ALA A 32 10.89 0.09 18.18
CA ALA A 32 11.29 -0.68 19.35
C ALA A 32 10.53 -2.00 19.45
N GLY A 33 9.22 -2.00 19.19
CA GLY A 33 8.38 -3.19 19.16
C GLY A 33 8.79 -4.18 18.06
N LEU A 34 9.13 -3.71 16.86
CA LEU A 34 9.64 -4.53 15.76
C LEU A 34 10.98 -5.21 16.09
N ASN A 35 11.74 -4.68 17.05
CA ASN A 35 13.00 -5.26 17.51
C ASN A 35 12.86 -6.18 18.72
N SER A 36 11.65 -6.41 19.24
CA SER A 36 11.40 -7.16 20.47
C SER A 36 10.47 -8.36 20.26
N GLY A 37 10.75 -9.49 20.91
CA GLY A 37 9.92 -10.68 20.93
C GLY A 37 9.77 -11.40 19.58
N ARG A 38 9.00 -12.50 19.58
CA ARG A 38 8.77 -13.33 18.36
C ARG A 38 7.98 -12.58 17.28
N LEU A 39 6.97 -11.80 17.65
CA LEU A 39 6.20 -11.00 16.72
C LEU A 39 7.05 -9.90 16.08
N GLY A 40 7.93 -9.28 16.86
CA GLY A 40 8.86 -8.27 16.37
C GLY A 40 9.83 -8.80 15.30
N VAL A 41 10.37 -10.01 15.49
CA VAL A 41 11.27 -10.64 14.51
C VAL A 41 10.58 -10.83 13.16
N ARG A 42 9.33 -11.34 13.15
CA ARG A 42 8.55 -11.52 11.91
C ARG A 42 8.23 -10.16 11.27
N ALA A 43 7.77 -9.20 12.04
CA ALA A 43 7.43 -7.87 11.54
C ALA A 43 8.66 -7.13 10.98
N ARG A 44 9.82 -7.29 11.60
CA ARG A 44 11.08 -6.77 11.09
C ARG A 44 11.47 -7.42 9.76
N GLY A 45 11.29 -8.73 9.61
CA GLY A 45 11.49 -9.44 8.33
C GLY A 45 10.63 -8.84 7.22
N LEU A 46 9.32 -8.71 7.47
CA LEU A 46 8.39 -8.05 6.54
C LEU A 46 8.82 -6.61 6.20
N TYR A 47 9.16 -5.81 7.21
CA TYR A 47 9.57 -4.42 7.00
C TYR A 47 10.81 -4.31 6.11
N LEU A 48 11.84 -5.13 6.36
CA LEU A 48 13.06 -5.15 5.56
C LEU A 48 12.82 -5.70 4.15
N GLY A 49 12.04 -6.79 4.01
CA GLY A 49 11.66 -7.36 2.73
C GLY A 49 10.84 -6.38 1.87
N ILE A 50 9.89 -5.66 2.48
CA ILE A 50 9.16 -4.56 1.84
C ILE A 50 10.14 -3.48 1.33
N GLY A 51 11.07 -3.05 2.17
CA GLY A 51 12.06 -2.03 1.79
C GLY A 51 12.93 -2.47 0.61
N GLN A 52 13.39 -3.73 0.61
CA GLN A 52 14.18 -4.30 -0.48
C GLN A 52 13.37 -4.38 -1.78
N SER A 53 12.13 -4.86 -1.71
CA SER A 53 11.23 -4.95 -2.86
C SER A 53 10.88 -3.58 -3.45
N LEU A 54 10.62 -2.58 -2.59
CA LEU A 54 10.40 -1.20 -3.02
C LEU A 54 11.63 -0.59 -3.68
N SER A 55 12.84 -0.95 -3.24
CA SER A 55 14.08 -0.53 -3.90
C SER A 55 14.14 -1.06 -5.34
N LEU A 56 13.87 -2.35 -5.56
CA LEU A 56 13.82 -2.97 -6.89
C LEU A 56 12.73 -2.34 -7.77
N LEU A 57 11.53 -2.16 -7.22
CA LEU A 57 10.43 -1.49 -7.93
C LEU A 57 10.77 -0.04 -8.30
N THR A 58 11.51 0.67 -7.46
CA THR A 58 11.94 2.04 -7.74
C THR A 58 12.90 2.09 -8.93
N VAL A 59 13.81 1.12 -9.04
CA VAL A 59 14.68 0.98 -10.23
C VAL A 59 13.83 0.82 -11.50
N ALA A 60 12.85 -0.08 -11.46
CA ALA A 60 11.96 -0.33 -12.59
C ALA A 60 11.06 0.87 -12.94
N ALA A 61 10.62 1.62 -11.94
CA ALA A 61 9.71 2.76 -12.10
C ALA A 61 10.40 4.08 -12.45
N SER A 62 11.74 4.12 -12.51
CA SER A 62 12.48 5.36 -12.74
C SER A 62 13.20 5.37 -14.09
N CYS A 63 13.19 6.53 -14.73
CA CYS A 63 14.00 6.75 -15.96
C CYS A 63 15.51 6.80 -15.70
N GLY A 64 15.95 6.81 -14.42
CA GLY A 64 17.35 6.80 -14.03
C GLY A 64 18.10 5.54 -14.46
N HIS A 65 17.37 4.46 -14.75
CA HIS A 65 17.90 3.18 -15.25
C HIS A 65 17.54 2.89 -16.72
N GLY A 66 17.17 3.92 -17.47
CA GLY A 66 16.75 3.86 -18.86
C GLY A 66 15.23 3.87 -19.02
N CYS A 67 14.75 4.68 -19.97
CA CYS A 67 13.33 4.69 -20.32
C CYS A 67 12.97 3.43 -21.11
N ARG A 68 11.88 2.79 -20.73
CA ARG A 68 11.36 1.58 -21.36
C ARG A 68 10.36 1.86 -22.48
N SER A 69 9.80 3.06 -22.49
CA SER A 69 8.89 3.53 -23.52
C SER A 69 9.06 5.03 -23.74
N THR A 70 8.78 5.50 -24.97
CA THR A 70 8.87 6.92 -25.34
C THR A 70 7.79 7.77 -24.68
N ASP A 71 6.68 7.16 -24.27
CA ASP A 71 5.54 7.81 -23.61
C ASP A 71 5.58 7.74 -22.09
N HIS A 72 6.59 7.09 -21.52
CA HIS A 72 6.77 6.86 -20.06
C HIS A 72 5.52 6.28 -19.36
N LEU A 73 4.63 5.64 -20.11
CA LEU A 73 3.37 5.15 -19.58
C LEU A 73 3.58 4.16 -18.43
N PHE A 74 4.49 3.21 -18.66
CA PHE A 74 4.74 2.15 -17.72
C PHE A 74 5.44 2.69 -16.46
N GLU A 75 6.44 3.53 -16.64
CA GLU A 75 7.14 4.20 -15.55
C GLU A 75 6.17 5.01 -14.68
N ASN A 76 5.20 5.70 -15.30
CA ASN A 76 4.19 6.46 -14.58
C ASN A 76 3.26 5.59 -13.75
N ILE A 77 2.81 4.43 -14.28
CA ILE A 77 1.96 3.48 -13.55
C ILE A 77 2.74 2.87 -12.38
N SER A 78 3.94 2.34 -12.66
CA SER A 78 4.81 1.72 -11.65
C SER A 78 5.23 2.70 -10.56
N ARG A 79 5.58 3.94 -10.93
CA ARG A 79 5.89 5.00 -9.97
C ARG A 79 4.70 5.30 -9.05
N ARG A 80 3.48 5.33 -9.59
CA ARG A 80 2.29 5.56 -8.77
C ARG A 80 2.06 4.42 -7.78
N PHE A 81 2.24 3.18 -8.22
CA PHE A 81 2.21 2.00 -7.36
C PHE A 81 3.23 2.10 -6.22
N VAL A 82 4.50 2.36 -6.56
CA VAL A 82 5.59 2.52 -5.58
C VAL A 82 5.31 3.65 -4.60
N ASN A 83 4.82 4.79 -5.07
CA ASN A 83 4.52 5.93 -4.19
C ASN A 83 3.39 5.63 -3.20
N PHE A 84 2.33 4.92 -3.61
CA PHE A 84 1.29 4.49 -2.69
C PHE A 84 1.84 3.52 -1.64
N ALA A 85 2.65 2.55 -2.05
CA ALA A 85 3.25 1.58 -1.14
C ALA A 85 4.23 2.23 -0.15
N LEU A 86 5.07 3.16 -0.60
CA LEU A 86 5.96 3.93 0.27
C LEU A 86 5.20 4.80 1.27
N ALA A 87 4.15 5.46 0.83
CA ALA A 87 3.33 6.30 1.71
C ALA A 87 2.58 5.43 2.73
N ALA A 88 2.02 4.28 2.32
CA ALA A 88 1.39 3.32 3.21
C ALA A 88 2.36 2.82 4.29
N LEU A 89 3.56 2.40 3.89
CA LEU A 89 4.60 1.96 4.84
C LEU A 89 4.92 3.05 5.88
N ARG A 90 5.10 4.30 5.43
CA ARG A 90 5.41 5.41 6.32
C ARG A 90 4.28 5.74 7.29
N LEU A 91 3.03 5.71 6.80
CA LEU A 91 1.86 5.94 7.65
C LEU A 91 1.69 4.82 8.68
N ALA A 92 1.85 3.55 8.27
CA ALA A 92 1.80 2.43 9.20
C ALA A 92 2.85 2.55 10.31
N CYS A 93 4.11 2.89 9.97
CA CYS A 93 5.18 3.08 10.95
C CYS A 93 4.98 4.30 11.85
N ARG A 94 4.05 5.19 11.53
CA ARG A 94 3.69 6.36 12.33
C ARG A 94 2.35 6.23 13.04
N GLY A 95 1.72 5.04 12.99
CA GLY A 95 0.49 4.76 13.72
C GLY A 95 -0.79 5.24 13.03
N TYR A 96 -0.76 5.47 11.71
CA TYR A 96 -1.93 5.80 10.87
C TYR A 96 -2.33 4.58 10.04
N TYR A 97 -2.99 3.61 10.66
CA TYR A 97 -3.23 2.31 10.04
C TYR A 97 -4.34 2.35 9.00
N ASP A 98 -5.47 2.99 9.30
CA ASP A 98 -6.61 3.08 8.39
C ASP A 98 -6.25 3.87 7.13
N GLU A 99 -5.51 4.96 7.27
CA GLU A 99 -5.00 5.75 6.15
C GLU A 99 -3.98 4.96 5.33
N SER A 100 -3.17 4.12 6.00
CA SER A 100 -2.25 3.21 5.33
C SER A 100 -3.01 2.17 4.50
N VAL A 101 -4.07 1.57 5.04
CA VAL A 101 -4.93 0.61 4.33
C VAL A 101 -5.62 1.28 3.13
N ALA A 102 -6.06 2.53 3.24
CA ALA A 102 -6.62 3.28 2.11
C ALA A 102 -5.61 3.42 0.95
N LEU A 103 -4.32 3.62 1.25
CA LEU A 103 -3.28 3.66 0.23
C LEU A 103 -2.93 2.28 -0.33
N ILE A 104 -2.97 1.22 0.50
CA ILE A 104 -2.82 -0.17 0.03
C ILE A 104 -3.95 -0.51 -0.93
N ARG A 105 -5.19 -0.14 -0.64
CA ARG A 105 -6.32 -0.32 -1.55
C ARG A 105 -6.07 0.36 -2.90
N ASN A 106 -5.53 1.57 -2.93
CA ASN A 106 -5.19 2.25 -4.19
C ASN A 106 -4.05 1.52 -4.95
N ALA A 107 -3.04 1.01 -4.24
CA ALA A 107 -2.00 0.19 -4.83
C ALA A 107 -2.57 -1.12 -5.41
N SER A 108 -3.54 -1.73 -4.74
CA SER A 108 -4.22 -2.96 -5.17
C SER A 108 -5.01 -2.79 -6.47
N GLU A 109 -5.60 -1.63 -6.71
CA GLU A 109 -6.23 -1.33 -8.01
C GLU A 109 -5.22 -1.33 -9.15
N ILE A 110 -4.03 -0.75 -8.89
CA ILE A 110 -2.94 -0.76 -9.88
C ILE A 110 -2.41 -2.18 -10.05
N LEU A 111 -2.33 -2.98 -8.99
CA LEU A 111 -1.88 -4.37 -9.06
C LEU A 111 -2.77 -5.21 -10.00
N ASN A 112 -4.09 -5.16 -9.84
CA ASN A 112 -5.01 -5.86 -10.73
C ASN A 112 -4.92 -5.35 -12.19
N LEU A 113 -4.66 -4.07 -12.39
CA LEU A 113 -4.44 -3.50 -13.73
C LEU A 113 -3.13 -4.02 -14.35
N LEU A 114 -2.04 -4.13 -13.57
CA LEU A 114 -0.79 -4.71 -14.03
C LEU A 114 -0.96 -6.19 -14.37
N GLN A 115 -1.70 -6.94 -13.55
CA GLN A 115 -2.07 -8.33 -13.83
C GLN A 115 -2.81 -8.46 -15.17
N LEU A 116 -3.79 -7.56 -15.41
CA LEU A 116 -4.54 -7.55 -16.66
C LEU A 116 -3.64 -7.25 -17.87
N PHE A 117 -2.67 -6.35 -17.74
CA PHE A 117 -1.72 -6.06 -18.81
C PHE A 117 -0.75 -7.23 -19.10
N CYS A 118 -0.45 -8.05 -18.09
CA CYS A 118 0.30 -9.29 -18.29
C CYS A 118 -0.56 -10.37 -18.97
N ALA A 119 -1.83 -10.49 -18.58
CA ALA A 119 -2.77 -11.45 -19.15
C ALA A 119 -3.12 -11.12 -20.61
N ASP A 120 -3.28 -9.84 -20.93
CA ASP A 120 -3.57 -9.35 -22.28
C ASP A 120 -2.78 -8.07 -22.61
N PRO A 121 -1.64 -8.18 -23.29
CA PRO A 121 -0.83 -7.01 -23.71
C PRO A 121 -1.60 -6.05 -24.63
N SER A 122 -2.64 -6.50 -25.36
CA SER A 122 -3.45 -5.63 -26.21
C SER A 122 -4.28 -4.63 -25.38
N THR A 123 -4.69 -5.05 -24.21
CA THR A 123 -5.39 -4.19 -23.24
C THR A 123 -4.54 -3.01 -22.80
N LYS A 124 -3.21 -3.18 -22.63
CA LYS A 124 -2.27 -2.08 -22.31
C LYS A 124 -2.27 -1.03 -23.43
N ALA A 125 -2.16 -1.49 -24.70
CA ALA A 125 -2.17 -0.58 -25.85
C ALA A 125 -3.50 0.16 -25.97
N GLY A 126 -4.62 -0.55 -25.79
CA GLY A 126 -5.96 0.05 -25.76
C GLY A 126 -6.10 1.09 -24.62
N TRP A 127 -5.65 0.75 -23.41
CA TRP A 127 -5.72 1.65 -22.26
C TRP A 127 -4.95 2.96 -22.48
N SER A 128 -3.81 2.93 -23.14
CA SER A 128 -2.96 4.11 -23.41
C SER A 128 -3.60 5.10 -24.39
N THR A 129 -4.40 4.61 -25.33
CA THR A 129 -5.02 5.43 -26.39
C THR A 129 -6.38 6.02 -26.01
N LEU A 130 -7.01 5.51 -24.96
CA LEU A 130 -8.33 5.97 -24.51
C LEU A 130 -8.26 7.38 -23.91
N SER A 131 -9.36 8.13 -24.10
CA SER A 131 -9.57 9.37 -23.34
C SER A 131 -9.64 9.09 -21.84
N GLU A 132 -9.37 10.10 -21.00
CA GLU A 132 -9.51 9.95 -19.54
C GLU A 132 -10.92 9.51 -19.13
N ARG A 133 -11.96 10.07 -19.77
CA ARG A 133 -13.35 9.71 -19.53
C ARG A 133 -13.62 8.23 -19.85
N ASP A 134 -13.09 7.74 -20.97
CA ASP A 134 -13.31 6.35 -21.38
C ASP A 134 -12.49 5.38 -20.51
N ARG A 135 -11.26 5.74 -20.14
CA ARG A 135 -10.48 4.94 -19.16
C ARG A 135 -11.23 4.78 -17.84
N ARG A 136 -11.77 5.86 -17.28
CA ARG A 136 -12.57 5.82 -16.04
C ARG A 136 -13.82 4.96 -16.18
N ARG A 137 -14.44 4.92 -17.36
CA ARG A 137 -15.62 4.10 -17.61
C ARG A 137 -15.29 2.63 -17.84
N GLU A 138 -14.21 2.34 -18.60
CA GLU A 138 -13.88 0.99 -19.06
C GLU A 138 -12.96 0.23 -18.10
N PHE A 139 -12.21 0.92 -17.25
CA PHE A 139 -11.24 0.32 -16.33
C PHE A 139 -11.55 0.64 -14.86
N THR A 140 -12.83 0.56 -14.50
CA THR A 140 -13.21 0.54 -13.08
C THR A 140 -12.65 -0.72 -12.41
N PRO A 141 -12.37 -0.71 -11.08
CA PRO A 141 -11.88 -1.89 -10.38
C PRO A 141 -12.71 -3.15 -10.62
N VAL A 142 -14.03 -3.02 -10.68
CA VAL A 142 -14.95 -4.14 -10.99
C VAL A 142 -14.70 -4.66 -12.41
N LYS A 143 -14.63 -3.78 -13.41
CA LYS A 143 -14.42 -4.20 -14.82
C LYS A 143 -13.05 -4.83 -15.03
N VAL A 144 -12.03 -4.37 -14.33
CA VAL A 144 -10.69 -4.98 -14.39
C VAL A 144 -10.73 -6.41 -13.85
N ARG A 145 -11.42 -6.65 -12.73
CA ARG A 145 -11.58 -7.99 -12.16
C ARG A 145 -12.35 -8.91 -13.12
N LEU A 146 -13.50 -8.47 -13.64
CA LEU A 146 -14.30 -9.26 -14.57
C LEU A 146 -13.51 -9.63 -15.83
N ARG A 147 -12.71 -8.72 -16.40
CA ARG A 147 -11.86 -9.03 -17.55
C ARG A 147 -10.77 -10.05 -17.21
N LEU A 148 -10.17 -9.99 -16.03
CA LEU A 148 -9.22 -11.02 -15.59
C LEU A 148 -9.88 -12.40 -15.56
N GLU A 149 -11.09 -12.50 -15.02
CA GLU A 149 -11.87 -13.74 -14.98
C GLU A 149 -12.23 -14.23 -16.38
N GLU A 150 -12.62 -13.34 -17.31
CA GLU A 150 -12.86 -13.66 -18.72
C GLU A 150 -11.63 -14.24 -19.42
N TYR A 151 -10.41 -13.80 -19.02
CA TYR A 151 -9.15 -14.37 -19.50
C TYR A 151 -8.70 -15.63 -18.72
N GLY A 152 -9.52 -16.14 -17.80
CA GLY A 152 -9.20 -17.33 -17.00
C GLY A 152 -8.21 -17.07 -15.84
N HIS A 153 -8.03 -15.83 -15.45
CA HIS A 153 -7.18 -15.46 -14.32
C HIS A 153 -8.01 -15.03 -13.11
N SER A 154 -7.72 -15.58 -11.95
CA SER A 154 -8.27 -15.06 -10.70
C SER A 154 -7.62 -13.73 -10.37
N PRO A 155 -8.41 -12.65 -10.11
CA PRO A 155 -7.85 -11.39 -9.63
C PRO A 155 -7.10 -11.60 -8.32
N LEU A 156 -5.90 -11.05 -8.19
CA LEU A 156 -5.13 -11.15 -6.94
C LEU A 156 -5.82 -10.44 -5.78
N ILE A 157 -6.45 -9.33 -6.07
CA ILE A 157 -7.35 -8.65 -5.15
C ILE A 157 -8.77 -8.86 -5.68
N ASP A 158 -9.43 -9.90 -5.19
CA ASP A 158 -10.80 -10.23 -5.55
C ASP A 158 -11.82 -9.24 -4.96
N GLU A 159 -13.10 -9.49 -5.18
CA GLU A 159 -14.16 -8.63 -4.69
C GLU A 159 -14.20 -8.56 -3.16
N HIS A 160 -13.97 -9.68 -2.49
CA HIS A 160 -14.02 -9.75 -1.03
C HIS A 160 -12.84 -8.99 -0.40
N ALA A 161 -11.61 -9.26 -0.85
CA ALA A 161 -10.42 -8.56 -0.39
C ALA A 161 -10.52 -7.05 -0.66
N TYR A 162 -11.03 -6.67 -1.84
CA TYR A 162 -11.25 -5.26 -2.17
C TYR A 162 -12.30 -4.60 -1.26
N ALA A 163 -13.41 -5.28 -0.98
CA ALA A 163 -14.44 -4.78 -0.07
C ALA A 163 -13.89 -4.58 1.35
N MET A 164 -13.09 -5.53 1.86
CA MET A 164 -12.43 -5.40 3.16
C MET A 164 -11.49 -4.19 3.23
N LEU A 165 -10.68 -3.96 2.20
CA LEU A 165 -9.79 -2.78 2.14
C LEU A 165 -10.59 -1.47 2.06
N CYS A 166 -11.72 -1.46 1.36
CA CYS A 166 -12.62 -0.30 1.30
C CYS A 166 -13.26 -0.02 2.66
N GLU A 167 -13.76 -1.04 3.33
CA GLU A 167 -14.40 -0.90 4.64
C GLU A 167 -13.39 -0.45 5.71
N ALA A 168 -12.20 -1.03 5.72
CA ALA A 168 -11.19 -0.70 6.70
C ALA A 168 -10.58 0.69 6.55
N GLY A 169 -10.39 1.18 5.31
CA GLY A 169 -9.61 2.39 5.07
C GLY A 169 -10.35 3.53 4.37
N VAL A 170 -11.56 3.30 3.81
CA VAL A 170 -12.21 4.30 2.93
C VAL A 170 -13.64 4.63 3.33
N HIS A 171 -14.44 3.63 3.69
CA HIS A 171 -15.85 3.83 4.01
C HIS A 171 -16.07 4.07 5.49
N LEU A 172 -16.85 5.11 5.80
CA LEU A 172 -17.36 5.31 7.15
C LEU A 172 -18.42 4.23 7.42
N SER A 173 -18.13 3.36 8.37
CA SER A 173 -19.08 2.40 8.90
C SER A 173 -19.06 2.46 10.44
N PRO A 174 -20.08 1.94 11.15
CA PRO A 174 -20.03 1.86 12.62
C PRO A 174 -18.81 1.10 13.15
N ASP A 175 -18.24 0.22 12.31
CA ASP A 175 -17.08 -0.62 12.60
C ASP A 175 -15.76 -0.07 12.02
N SER A 176 -15.79 1.08 11.34
CA SER A 176 -14.58 1.71 10.81
C SER A 176 -13.70 2.26 11.94
N ALA A 177 -12.42 2.43 11.65
CA ALA A 177 -11.41 2.94 12.58
C ALA A 177 -11.16 2.05 13.82
N ARG A 178 -11.44 0.74 13.75
CA ARG A 178 -11.14 -0.19 14.87
C ARG A 178 -9.67 -0.19 15.27
N GLN A 179 -8.77 0.11 14.34
CA GLN A 179 -7.33 0.18 14.62
C GLN A 179 -6.93 1.44 15.38
N SER A 180 -7.82 2.43 15.47
CA SER A 180 -7.66 3.66 16.24
C SER A 180 -8.26 3.58 17.65
N HIS A 181 -8.67 2.39 18.09
CA HIS A 181 -9.17 2.14 19.45
C HIS A 181 -8.08 1.52 20.33
N ASP A 182 -8.20 1.71 21.65
CA ASP A 182 -7.44 0.92 22.59
C ASP A 182 -7.85 -0.57 22.56
N LEU A 183 -7.06 -1.42 23.23
CA LEU A 183 -7.29 -2.87 23.23
C LEU A 183 -8.64 -3.25 23.85
N GLU A 184 -9.16 -2.41 24.75
CA GLU A 184 -10.45 -2.58 25.39
C GLU A 184 -11.62 -2.05 24.51
N GLY A 185 -11.31 -1.31 23.45
CA GLY A 185 -12.31 -0.68 22.57
C GLY A 185 -13.07 0.50 23.23
N GLU A 186 -12.60 0.99 24.38
CA GLU A 186 -13.26 2.01 25.17
C GLU A 186 -12.96 3.43 24.72
N ARG A 187 -11.81 3.63 24.05
CA ARG A 187 -11.32 4.96 23.66
C ARG A 187 -10.95 4.99 22.19
N VAL A 188 -11.41 6.04 21.53
CA VAL A 188 -11.00 6.38 20.15
C VAL A 188 -9.88 7.39 20.20
N TYR A 189 -8.80 7.13 19.48
CA TYR A 189 -7.66 8.04 19.33
C TYR A 189 -7.77 8.79 18.01
N VAL A 190 -7.46 10.06 18.05
CA VAL A 190 -7.29 10.90 16.86
C VAL A 190 -5.79 11.19 16.69
N GLY A 191 -5.27 10.82 15.54
CA GLY A 191 -3.83 10.94 15.25
C GLY A 191 -3.08 9.62 15.46
N PRO A 192 -1.75 9.69 15.55
CA PRO A 192 -0.92 8.51 15.60
C PRO A 192 -1.12 7.70 16.89
N TYR A 193 -1.27 6.39 16.74
CA TYR A 193 -1.40 5.44 17.85
C TYR A 193 -0.42 4.27 17.65
N PRO A 194 0.58 4.07 18.53
CA PRO A 194 1.53 2.98 18.38
C PRO A 194 0.89 1.64 18.76
N SER A 195 0.78 0.74 17.78
CA SER A 195 0.26 -0.62 17.96
C SER A 195 1.06 -1.62 17.12
N VAL A 196 1.86 -2.46 17.78
CA VAL A 196 2.64 -3.51 17.08
C VAL A 196 1.72 -4.51 16.36
N PRO A 197 0.60 -5.00 16.94
CA PRO A 197 -0.32 -5.86 16.21
C PRO A 197 -0.89 -5.20 14.95
N ALA A 198 -1.33 -3.94 15.03
CA ALA A 198 -1.89 -3.23 13.89
C ALA A 198 -0.84 -3.00 12.79
N VAL A 199 0.39 -2.63 13.13
CA VAL A 199 1.46 -2.48 12.14
C VAL A 199 1.77 -3.79 11.43
N ILE A 200 1.76 -4.94 12.14
CA ILE A 200 2.00 -6.26 11.54
C ILE A 200 0.91 -6.59 10.50
N LEU A 201 -0.36 -6.34 10.81
CA LEU A 201 -1.45 -6.56 9.87
C LEU A 201 -1.24 -5.73 8.60
N VAL A 202 -1.00 -4.43 8.75
CA VAL A 202 -0.77 -3.53 7.61
C VAL A 202 0.47 -3.93 6.80
N LEU A 203 1.58 -4.31 7.46
CA LEU A 203 2.78 -4.77 6.77
C LEU A 203 2.53 -6.08 6.01
N SER A 204 1.70 -6.99 6.54
CA SER A 204 1.36 -8.24 5.85
C SER A 204 0.56 -7.98 4.57
N GLU A 205 -0.46 -7.12 4.63
CA GLU A 205 -1.23 -6.72 3.45
C GLU A 205 -0.34 -6.00 2.41
N LEU A 206 0.50 -5.09 2.88
CA LEU A 206 1.42 -4.36 2.02
C LEU A 206 2.43 -5.29 1.36
N ALA A 207 2.99 -6.26 2.11
CA ALA A 207 3.92 -7.26 1.60
C ALA A 207 3.32 -8.08 0.46
N TYR A 208 2.07 -8.55 0.64
CA TYR A 208 1.35 -9.28 -0.38
C TYR A 208 1.22 -8.47 -1.69
N VAL A 209 0.76 -7.23 -1.59
CA VAL A 209 0.58 -6.34 -2.75
C VAL A 209 1.91 -6.05 -3.44
N ILE A 210 2.97 -5.81 -2.68
CA ILE A 210 4.30 -5.49 -3.21
C ILE A 210 4.94 -6.71 -3.89
N ALA A 211 4.84 -7.91 -3.28
CA ALA A 211 5.42 -9.13 -3.85
C ALA A 211 4.85 -9.42 -5.25
N HIS A 212 3.53 -9.35 -5.39
CA HIS A 212 2.88 -9.54 -6.69
C HIS A 212 3.15 -8.39 -7.67
N GLY A 213 3.18 -7.14 -7.18
CA GLY A 213 3.55 -5.98 -8.00
C GLY A 213 4.96 -6.12 -8.57
N LEU A 214 5.91 -6.62 -7.78
CA LEU A 214 7.27 -6.87 -8.21
C LEU A 214 7.34 -7.89 -9.36
N SER A 215 6.56 -8.98 -9.27
CA SER A 215 6.46 -10.00 -10.32
C SER A 215 5.91 -9.42 -11.62
N PHE A 216 4.79 -8.70 -11.58
CA PHE A 216 4.19 -8.15 -12.80
C PHE A 216 5.01 -7.04 -13.43
N VAL A 217 5.61 -6.17 -12.62
CA VAL A 217 6.52 -5.14 -13.13
C VAL A 217 7.71 -5.78 -13.83
N GLY A 218 8.29 -6.83 -13.25
CA GLY A 218 9.38 -7.58 -13.87
C GLY A 218 9.00 -8.18 -15.23
N GLN A 219 7.82 -8.82 -15.31
CA GLN A 219 7.29 -9.40 -16.55
C GLN A 219 7.03 -8.35 -17.64
N LEU A 220 6.37 -7.25 -17.29
CA LEU A 220 5.98 -6.20 -18.22
C LEU A 220 7.17 -5.41 -18.79
N LEU A 221 8.28 -5.39 -18.07
CA LEU A 221 9.49 -4.67 -18.47
C LEU A 221 10.53 -5.53 -19.14
N ASP A 222 10.32 -6.85 -19.20
CA ASP A 222 11.35 -7.79 -19.66
C ASP A 222 12.69 -7.53 -18.96
N MET A 223 12.64 -7.51 -17.63
CA MET A 223 13.80 -7.13 -16.81
C MET A 223 14.89 -8.19 -16.89
N SER A 224 16.13 -7.78 -16.62
CA SER A 224 17.28 -8.67 -16.63
C SER A 224 17.12 -9.89 -15.71
N GLN A 225 17.85 -10.95 -16.01
CA GLN A 225 17.83 -12.17 -15.19
C GLN A 225 18.25 -11.90 -13.73
N GLU A 226 19.18 -10.95 -13.53
CA GLU A 226 19.59 -10.53 -12.19
C GLU A 226 18.45 -9.86 -11.40
N TYR A 227 17.65 -9.02 -12.08
CA TYR A 227 16.46 -8.42 -11.46
C TYR A 227 15.43 -9.49 -11.12
N SER A 228 15.20 -10.46 -12.00
CA SER A 228 14.27 -11.56 -11.76
C SER A 228 14.69 -12.39 -10.55
N ALA A 229 15.96 -12.76 -10.45
CA ALA A 229 16.51 -13.49 -9.31
C ALA A 229 16.41 -12.69 -7.99
N ALA A 230 16.69 -11.38 -8.03
CA ALA A 230 16.54 -10.51 -6.87
C ALA A 230 15.08 -10.37 -6.44
N SER A 231 14.16 -10.33 -7.42
CA SER A 231 12.72 -10.26 -7.18
C SER A 231 12.17 -11.54 -6.55
N GLU A 232 12.58 -12.70 -7.05
CA GLU A 232 12.20 -14.01 -6.49
C GLU A 232 12.68 -14.15 -5.05
N LYS A 233 13.92 -13.74 -4.77
CA LYS A 233 14.44 -13.73 -3.40
C LYS A 233 13.64 -12.80 -2.49
N ALA A 234 13.35 -11.58 -2.92
CA ALA A 234 12.57 -10.63 -2.14
C ALA A 234 11.14 -11.12 -1.89
N MET A 235 10.50 -11.77 -2.89
CA MET A 235 9.18 -12.38 -2.72
C MET A 235 9.19 -13.53 -1.71
N ALA A 236 10.22 -14.39 -1.74
CA ALA A 236 10.35 -15.50 -0.78
C ALA A 236 10.53 -15.02 0.67
N GLU A 237 11.04 -13.81 0.87
CA GLU A 237 11.15 -13.19 2.20
C GLU A 237 9.83 -12.55 2.66
N LEU A 238 8.91 -12.24 1.73
CA LEU A 238 7.62 -11.60 2.02
C LEU A 238 6.46 -12.59 2.22
N LEU A 239 6.50 -13.75 1.57
CA LEU A 239 5.44 -14.77 1.57
C LEU A 239 5.82 -15.96 2.46
#